data_c0085cbe14670ab98163d5fb5f2df8f0
#
_entry.id   c0085cbe14670ab98163d5fb5f2df8f0
#
_cell.length_a   1.000
_cell.length_b   1.000
_cell.length_c   1.000
_cell.angle_alpha   90.00
_cell.angle_beta   90.00
_cell.angle_gamma   90.00
#
_symmetry.space_group_name_H-M   'P 1'
#
loop_
_entity.id
_entity.type
_entity.pdbx_description
1 polymer ?
#
loop_
_entity_poly.entity_id
_entity_poly.type
_entity_poly.pdbx_seq_one_letter_code
_entity_poly.pdbx_strand_id
1 'polypeptide(L)'
;QDSSSAASDVYKRQVLLSSLQGAAVTSIQIDGVLHEFSSITGVREDVTDIVLNIKSMGLRMHVEGPKRVTLDASGPGTATAGMIQTGPDIEVMDPDLVICTLDEGAHVRIEMVVENGKGYVPAAANRGEEAAIGTIPVDAIFSPVRQVAYRVENTRVGQVTDYDKLSLTVETNGAITPDDAVAVAARILQDQLQLFINFDEPRPVVEQEVQAELPFNKNLLRKVDELELSVRSANCLKNDNIVYIGDLVQKTEGEMLRTPNFGRKSLTEIKQVLEQMGLHLGMEIPNWPPDNIEELAKRLEEPY
;
A
#
# COMPACT_ATOMS: atom_id res chain seq x y z
N GLN A 1 -11.24 23.13 22.61
CA GLN A 1 -10.80 22.67 21.27
C GLN A 1 -9.76 21.55 21.37
N ASP A 2 -9.01 21.44 22.47
CA ASP A 2 -7.95 20.40 22.67
C ASP A 2 -8.48 18.97 22.86
N SER A 3 -9.75 18.81 23.18
CA SER A 3 -10.32 17.47 23.50
C SER A 3 -10.65 16.60 22.28
N SER A 4 -10.83 17.17 21.09
CA SER A 4 -11.25 16.42 19.91
C SER A 4 -10.08 15.71 19.21
N SER A 5 -8.88 16.31 19.18
CA SER A 5 -7.71 15.69 18.57
C SER A 5 -7.18 14.55 19.45
N ALA A 6 -7.08 14.77 20.76
CA ALA A 6 -6.67 13.75 21.73
C ALA A 6 -7.61 12.53 21.74
N ALA A 7 -8.94 12.75 21.63
CA ALA A 7 -9.91 11.65 21.54
C ALA A 7 -9.70 10.80 20.28
N SER A 8 -9.49 11.43 19.12
CA SER A 8 -9.19 10.73 17.86
C SER A 8 -7.93 9.85 17.97
N ASP A 9 -6.90 10.33 18.66
CA ASP A 9 -5.63 9.61 18.79
C ASP A 9 -5.72 8.43 19.75
N VAL A 10 -6.54 8.53 20.79
CA VAL A 10 -6.89 7.40 21.67
C VAL A 10 -7.55 6.28 20.87
N TYR A 11 -8.52 6.61 19.99
CA TYR A 11 -9.17 5.61 19.14
C TYR A 11 -8.21 4.96 18.14
N LYS A 12 -7.32 5.73 17.51
CA LYS A 12 -6.29 5.17 16.62
C LYS A 12 -5.40 4.17 17.34
N ARG A 13 -4.93 4.52 18.55
CA ARG A 13 -4.14 3.62 19.40
C ARG A 13 -4.89 2.34 19.74
N GLN A 14 -6.18 2.46 20.11
CA GLN A 14 -7.00 1.32 20.49
C GLN A 14 -7.21 0.38 19.30
N VAL A 15 -7.53 0.89 18.11
CA VAL A 15 -7.70 0.08 16.91
C VAL A 15 -6.40 -0.61 16.50
N LEU A 16 -5.25 0.07 16.59
CA LEU A 16 -3.93 -0.52 16.32
C LEU A 16 -3.63 -1.72 17.23
N LEU A 17 -4.01 -1.65 18.50
CA LEU A 17 -3.70 -2.70 19.48
C LEU A 17 -4.71 -3.86 19.47
N SER A 18 -5.96 -3.63 19.10
CA SER A 18 -7.03 -4.63 19.29
C SER A 18 -7.70 -5.13 18.02
N SER A 19 -7.63 -4.39 16.91
CA SER A 19 -8.47 -4.68 15.73
C SER A 19 -7.69 -5.23 14.55
N LEU A 20 -6.36 -5.16 14.58
CA LEU A 20 -5.52 -5.74 13.53
C LEU A 20 -5.52 -7.26 13.64
N GLN A 21 -5.57 -7.92 12.49
CA GLN A 21 -5.48 -9.37 12.38
C GLN A 21 -4.01 -9.79 12.37
N GLY A 22 -3.70 -10.89 13.04
CA GLY A 22 -2.39 -11.52 13.03
C GLY A 22 -2.49 -13.01 13.31
N ALA A 23 -1.34 -13.67 13.38
CA ALA A 23 -1.21 -15.09 13.67
C ALA A 23 -0.55 -15.30 15.04
N ALA A 24 -1.02 -16.30 15.78
CA ALA A 24 -0.43 -16.70 17.05
C ALA A 24 -0.60 -18.20 17.30
N VAL A 25 0.21 -18.73 18.21
CA VAL A 25 0.07 -20.11 18.69
C VAL A 25 -1.06 -20.17 19.72
N THR A 26 -2.05 -21.02 19.49
CA THR A 26 -3.23 -21.21 20.37
C THR A 26 -3.09 -22.40 21.30
N SER A 27 -2.36 -23.43 20.89
CA SER A 27 -2.10 -24.60 21.72
C SER A 27 -0.76 -25.23 21.35
N ILE A 28 -0.16 -25.90 22.34
CA ILE A 28 1.06 -26.69 22.16
C ILE A 28 0.89 -28.08 22.75
N GLN A 29 1.64 -29.03 22.22
CA GLN A 29 1.79 -30.35 22.75
C GLN A 29 3.26 -30.73 22.75
N ILE A 30 3.79 -31.15 23.92
CA ILE A 30 5.19 -31.51 24.09
C ILE A 30 5.23 -33.00 24.45
N ASP A 31 6.09 -33.74 23.77
CA ASP A 31 6.23 -35.16 24.03
C ASP A 31 6.68 -35.42 25.48
N GLY A 32 5.94 -36.27 26.18
CA GLY A 32 6.22 -36.63 27.57
C GLY A 32 5.74 -35.63 28.62
N VAL A 33 5.05 -34.54 28.21
CA VAL A 33 4.51 -33.50 29.11
C VAL A 33 2.99 -33.53 29.10
N LEU A 34 2.37 -33.48 30.30
CA LEU A 34 0.91 -33.53 30.45
C LEU A 34 0.30 -32.18 30.84
N HIS A 35 1.10 -31.27 31.42
CA HIS A 35 0.63 -29.95 31.87
C HIS A 35 1.79 -28.95 31.93
N GLU A 36 1.47 -27.67 31.99
CA GLU A 36 2.40 -26.56 31.93
C GLU A 36 3.37 -26.43 33.10
N PHE A 37 3.07 -27.03 34.25
CA PHE A 37 3.91 -27.03 35.45
C PHE A 37 4.87 -28.21 35.53
N SER A 38 5.26 -28.76 34.40
CA SER A 38 6.22 -29.87 34.31
C SER A 38 7.62 -29.37 33.95
N SER A 39 8.62 -30.17 34.24
CA SER A 39 9.98 -29.99 33.73
C SER A 39 10.33 -31.10 32.76
N ILE A 40 11.19 -30.84 31.80
CA ILE A 40 11.64 -31.79 30.79
C ILE A 40 13.08 -32.18 31.12
N THR A 41 13.36 -33.46 31.21
CA THR A 41 14.70 -33.96 31.53
C THR A 41 15.70 -33.54 30.44
N GLY A 42 16.77 -32.84 30.87
CA GLY A 42 17.82 -32.36 29.98
C GLY A 42 17.48 -31.05 29.22
N VAL A 43 16.39 -30.37 29.58
CA VAL A 43 16.06 -29.02 29.17
C VAL A 43 16.21 -28.09 30.37
N ARG A 44 16.82 -26.93 30.16
CA ARG A 44 17.10 -25.99 31.27
C ARG A 44 15.88 -25.18 31.67
N GLU A 45 15.07 -24.83 30.70
CA GLU A 45 13.85 -24.04 30.88
C GLU A 45 12.71 -24.98 31.31
N ASP A 46 11.85 -24.50 32.17
CA ASP A 46 10.58 -25.17 32.50
C ASP A 46 9.58 -25.00 31.37
N VAL A 47 8.57 -25.89 31.31
CA VAL A 47 7.52 -25.83 30.29
C VAL A 47 6.83 -24.47 30.27
N THR A 48 6.67 -23.83 31.43
CA THR A 48 6.09 -22.47 31.52
C THR A 48 6.96 -21.45 30.78
N ASP A 49 8.29 -21.52 30.93
CA ASP A 49 9.21 -20.61 30.23
C ASP A 49 9.19 -20.87 28.73
N ILE A 50 9.11 -22.13 28.30
CA ILE A 50 8.96 -22.52 26.89
C ILE A 50 7.68 -21.93 26.31
N VAL A 51 6.56 -22.00 27.03
CA VAL A 51 5.27 -21.41 26.65
C VAL A 51 5.39 -19.88 26.50
N LEU A 52 6.06 -19.21 27.43
CA LEU A 52 6.27 -17.75 27.37
C LEU A 52 7.14 -17.35 26.17
N ASN A 53 8.19 -18.12 25.88
CA ASN A 53 9.03 -17.91 24.72
C ASN A 53 8.24 -18.07 23.41
N ILE A 54 7.44 -19.13 23.28
CA ILE A 54 6.56 -19.37 22.14
C ILE A 54 5.53 -18.24 22.00
N LYS A 55 4.94 -17.77 23.09
CA LYS A 55 3.98 -16.67 23.10
C LYS A 55 4.57 -15.33 22.59
N SER A 56 5.85 -15.12 22.77
CA SER A 56 6.55 -13.92 22.31
C SER A 56 6.92 -13.94 20.82
N MET A 57 6.80 -15.10 20.17
CA MET A 57 7.20 -15.34 18.78
C MET A 57 6.29 -14.57 17.81
N GLY A 58 6.89 -13.82 16.89
CA GLY A 58 6.18 -13.17 15.78
C GLY A 58 5.95 -14.16 14.63
N LEU A 59 4.70 -14.32 14.27
CA LEU A 59 4.28 -15.21 13.16
C LEU A 59 3.49 -14.44 12.11
N ARG A 60 3.68 -14.82 10.85
CA ARG A 60 2.82 -14.40 9.73
C ARG A 60 2.23 -15.64 9.09
N MET A 61 0.93 -15.63 8.85
CA MET A 61 0.22 -16.73 8.20
C MET A 61 -0.52 -16.21 6.98
N HIS A 62 -0.35 -16.91 5.85
CA HIS A 62 -0.92 -16.52 4.55
C HIS A 62 -2.23 -17.22 4.21
N VAL A 63 -2.65 -18.17 5.02
CA VAL A 63 -3.85 -19.01 4.80
C VAL A 63 -4.76 -18.94 6.01
N GLU A 64 -6.06 -19.01 5.80
CA GLU A 64 -7.04 -19.06 6.89
C GLU A 64 -7.17 -20.48 7.46
N GLY A 65 -7.49 -20.55 8.77
CA GLY A 65 -7.73 -21.79 9.51
C GLY A 65 -6.51 -22.30 10.28
N PRO A 66 -6.71 -23.27 11.19
CA PRO A 66 -5.66 -23.81 12.05
C PRO A 66 -4.61 -24.57 11.24
N LYS A 67 -3.35 -24.33 11.53
CA LYS A 67 -2.20 -25.01 10.95
C LYS A 67 -1.32 -25.61 12.04
N ARG A 68 -0.80 -26.81 11.82
CA ARG A 68 0.14 -27.43 12.73
C ARG A 68 1.57 -27.23 12.24
N VAL A 69 2.43 -26.85 13.16
CA VAL A 69 3.88 -26.75 12.96
C VAL A 69 4.60 -27.56 14.04
N THR A 70 5.78 -28.05 13.73
CA THR A 70 6.53 -28.93 14.65
C THR A 70 7.95 -28.37 14.84
N LEU A 71 8.38 -28.30 16.07
CA LEU A 71 9.77 -28.09 16.44
C LEU A 71 10.34 -29.43 16.89
N ASP A 72 11.45 -29.87 16.29
CA ASP A 72 12.18 -31.07 16.64
C ASP A 72 13.64 -30.70 16.82
N ALA A 73 14.16 -30.83 18.04
CA ALA A 73 15.51 -30.44 18.39
C ALA A 73 16.20 -31.47 19.29
N SER A 74 17.46 -31.74 19.00
CA SER A 74 18.32 -32.64 19.79
C SER A 74 19.52 -31.88 20.29
N GLY A 75 19.85 -32.05 21.59
CA GLY A 75 20.99 -31.42 22.23
C GLY A 75 22.35 -32.09 21.95
N PRO A 76 23.43 -31.45 22.34
CA PRO A 76 23.49 -30.19 23.12
C PRO A 76 23.33 -28.95 22.21
N GLY A 77 22.59 -27.94 22.66
CA GLY A 77 22.42 -26.67 21.93
C GLY A 77 21.15 -25.91 22.30
N THR A 78 20.93 -24.82 21.62
CA THR A 78 19.72 -24.00 21.75
C THR A 78 18.73 -24.32 20.64
N ALA A 79 17.50 -24.61 20.99
CA ALA A 79 16.40 -24.72 20.05
C ALA A 79 15.85 -23.32 19.78
N THR A 80 15.92 -22.87 18.53
CA THR A 80 15.45 -21.55 18.11
C THR A 80 14.18 -21.63 17.27
N ALA A 81 13.46 -20.54 17.16
CA ALA A 81 12.23 -20.44 16.37
C ALA A 81 12.47 -20.74 14.88
N GLY A 82 13.68 -20.52 14.36
CA GLY A 82 14.07 -20.88 13.00
C GLY A 82 14.14 -22.38 12.70
N MET A 83 14.19 -23.23 13.75
CA MET A 83 14.17 -24.69 13.61
C MET A 83 12.76 -25.27 13.46
N ILE A 84 11.73 -24.44 13.61
CA ILE A 84 10.34 -24.86 13.47
C ILE A 84 10.10 -25.25 12.01
N GLN A 85 9.59 -26.43 11.79
CA GLN A 85 9.18 -26.92 10.48
C GLN A 85 7.84 -26.26 10.12
N THR A 86 7.94 -25.08 9.51
CA THR A 86 6.79 -24.36 8.96
C THR A 86 6.58 -24.79 7.50
N GLY A 87 5.34 -24.95 7.08
CA GLY A 87 5.04 -25.09 5.65
C GLY A 87 5.19 -23.72 4.94
N PRO A 88 4.92 -23.65 3.64
CA PRO A 88 4.96 -22.41 2.88
C PRO A 88 3.94 -21.37 3.34
N ASP A 89 3.00 -21.79 4.17
CA ASP A 89 1.86 -20.99 4.63
C ASP A 89 2.16 -20.13 5.87
N ILE A 90 3.25 -20.44 6.59
CA ILE A 90 3.62 -19.78 7.86
C ILE A 90 5.08 -19.32 7.79
N GLU A 91 5.32 -18.10 8.20
CA GLU A 91 6.62 -17.47 8.25
C GLU A 91 6.92 -17.03 9.68
N VAL A 92 8.11 -17.40 10.19
CA VAL A 92 8.61 -16.95 11.50
C VAL A 92 9.41 -15.67 11.32
N MET A 93 9.00 -14.60 12.01
CA MET A 93 9.61 -13.27 11.83
C MET A 93 10.94 -13.13 12.55
N ASP A 94 11.11 -13.83 13.67
CA ASP A 94 12.33 -13.82 14.49
C ASP A 94 12.89 -15.23 14.61
N PRO A 95 13.70 -15.70 13.65
CA PRO A 95 14.25 -17.06 13.66
C PRO A 95 15.29 -17.29 14.76
N ASP A 96 15.90 -16.23 15.28
CA ASP A 96 16.93 -16.31 16.32
C ASP A 96 16.36 -16.37 17.75
N LEU A 97 15.06 -16.23 17.90
CA LEU A 97 14.38 -16.32 19.19
C LEU A 97 14.63 -17.72 19.81
N VAL A 98 15.25 -17.74 20.98
CA VAL A 98 15.51 -18.98 21.72
C VAL A 98 14.23 -19.45 22.39
N ILE A 99 13.82 -20.69 22.11
CA ILE A 99 12.66 -21.34 22.72
C ILE A 99 13.08 -22.12 23.95
N CYS A 100 14.13 -22.95 23.86
CA CYS A 100 14.71 -23.67 24.98
C CYS A 100 16.17 -24.06 24.71
N THR A 101 16.87 -24.44 25.80
CA THR A 101 18.27 -24.91 25.80
C THR A 101 18.33 -26.36 26.19
N LEU A 102 18.97 -27.17 25.34
CA LEU A 102 19.09 -28.63 25.50
C LEU A 102 20.47 -29.02 25.98
N ASP A 103 20.55 -29.86 27.00
CA ASP A 103 21.77 -30.47 27.45
C ASP A 103 22.16 -31.68 26.56
N GLU A 104 23.33 -32.27 26.82
CA GLU A 104 23.83 -33.40 26.02
C GLU A 104 22.91 -34.62 26.10
N GLY A 105 22.48 -35.16 24.95
CA GLY A 105 21.58 -36.29 24.87
C GLY A 105 20.08 -35.98 25.09
N ALA A 106 19.74 -34.72 25.34
CA ALA A 106 18.33 -34.33 25.43
C ALA A 106 17.69 -34.21 24.04
N HIS A 107 16.39 -34.52 23.95
CA HIS A 107 15.57 -34.39 22.76
C HIS A 107 14.23 -33.78 23.16
N VAL A 108 13.78 -32.81 22.39
CA VAL A 108 12.48 -32.19 22.58
C VAL A 108 11.73 -32.13 21.26
N ARG A 109 10.46 -32.54 21.27
CA ARG A 109 9.53 -32.40 20.17
C ARG A 109 8.29 -31.63 20.65
N ILE A 110 8.00 -30.53 19.99
CA ILE A 110 6.88 -29.64 20.30
C ILE A 110 6.00 -29.52 19.05
N GLU A 111 4.77 -29.93 19.15
CA GLU A 111 3.73 -29.65 18.14
C GLU A 111 2.95 -28.42 18.56
N MET A 112 2.76 -27.47 17.64
CA MET A 112 2.08 -26.20 17.90
C MET A 112 0.96 -26.00 16.88
N VAL A 113 -0.17 -25.48 17.34
CA VAL A 113 -1.28 -25.05 16.47
C VAL A 113 -1.23 -23.54 16.36
N VAL A 114 -1.13 -23.06 15.13
CA VAL A 114 -1.12 -21.64 14.77
C VAL A 114 -2.44 -21.27 14.12
N GLU A 115 -3.04 -20.18 14.55
CA GLU A 115 -4.30 -19.68 14.02
C GLU A 115 -4.23 -18.17 13.73
N ASN A 116 -5.15 -17.70 12.89
CA ASN A 116 -5.38 -16.28 12.64
C ASN A 116 -6.48 -15.76 13.56
N GLY A 117 -6.25 -14.59 14.15
CA GLY A 117 -7.23 -13.96 15.02
C GLY A 117 -7.00 -12.46 15.17
N LYS A 118 -7.71 -11.86 16.12
CA LYS A 118 -7.61 -10.43 16.45
C LYS A 118 -7.47 -10.23 17.94
N GLY A 119 -6.66 -9.25 18.34
CA GLY A 119 -6.50 -8.84 19.71
C GLY A 119 -5.87 -9.92 20.59
N TYR A 120 -6.44 -10.20 21.78
CA TYR A 120 -5.97 -11.15 22.75
C TYR A 120 -7.07 -12.17 23.08
N VAL A 121 -6.69 -13.46 23.04
CA VAL A 121 -7.58 -14.56 23.41
C VAL A 121 -6.91 -15.37 24.54
N PRO A 122 -7.56 -15.47 25.73
CA PRO A 122 -7.00 -16.22 26.84
C PRO A 122 -7.01 -17.74 26.57
N ALA A 123 -6.05 -18.46 27.17
CA ALA A 123 -5.89 -19.90 27.03
C ALA A 123 -7.19 -20.70 27.33
N ALA A 124 -7.99 -20.24 28.27
CA ALA A 124 -9.25 -20.89 28.60
C ALA A 124 -10.25 -20.92 27.42
N ALA A 125 -10.23 -19.89 26.57
CA ALA A 125 -11.06 -19.83 25.35
C ALA A 125 -10.49 -20.67 24.21
N ASN A 126 -9.16 -20.91 24.19
CA ASN A 126 -8.48 -21.75 23.19
C ASN A 126 -8.59 -23.25 23.52
N ARG A 127 -9.15 -23.58 24.67
CA ARG A 127 -9.35 -24.99 25.08
C ARG A 127 -10.54 -25.58 24.32
N GLY A 128 -10.28 -26.34 23.27
CA GLY A 128 -11.31 -27.09 22.55
C GLY A 128 -11.99 -28.13 23.43
N GLU A 129 -13.27 -28.41 23.23
CA GLU A 129 -14.04 -29.43 23.96
C GLU A 129 -13.46 -30.88 23.76
N GLU A 130 -12.80 -31.11 22.63
CA GLU A 130 -12.16 -32.37 22.27
C GLU A 130 -10.63 -32.30 22.28
N ALA A 131 -10.03 -31.46 23.13
CA ALA A 131 -8.57 -31.37 23.20
C ALA A 131 -7.94 -32.69 23.61
N ALA A 132 -6.92 -33.14 22.86
CA ALA A 132 -6.17 -34.34 23.16
C ALA A 132 -5.48 -34.26 24.54
N ILE A 133 -5.33 -35.38 25.20
CA ILE A 133 -4.61 -35.44 26.49
C ILE A 133 -3.16 -34.92 26.27
N GLY A 134 -2.70 -34.01 27.12
CA GLY A 134 -1.37 -33.39 27.02
C GLY A 134 -1.33 -32.12 26.13
N THR A 135 -2.45 -31.69 25.56
CA THR A 135 -2.52 -30.40 24.90
C THR A 135 -2.56 -29.28 25.93
N ILE A 136 -1.61 -28.35 25.86
CA ILE A 136 -1.51 -27.19 26.73
C ILE A 136 -2.05 -25.98 25.92
N PRO A 137 -3.19 -25.39 26.32
CA PRO A 137 -3.70 -24.19 25.69
C PRO A 137 -2.81 -22.99 26.05
N VAL A 138 -2.55 -22.14 25.08
CA VAL A 138 -1.70 -20.94 25.22
C VAL A 138 -2.54 -19.69 25.00
N ASP A 139 -2.26 -18.66 25.80
CA ASP A 139 -2.83 -17.32 25.54
C ASP A 139 -2.31 -16.80 24.19
N ALA A 140 -3.20 -16.49 23.29
CA ALA A 140 -2.87 -16.03 21.96
C ALA A 140 -2.92 -14.49 21.89
N ILE A 141 -1.78 -13.87 21.57
CA ILE A 141 -1.68 -12.45 21.27
C ILE A 141 -1.62 -12.33 19.73
N PHE A 142 -2.77 -12.12 19.12
CA PHE A 142 -2.85 -12.03 17.65
C PHE A 142 -2.40 -10.68 17.12
N SER A 143 -2.47 -9.62 17.95
CA SER A 143 -2.08 -8.29 17.48
C SER A 143 -0.62 -8.27 17.01
N PRO A 144 -0.36 -7.86 15.76
CA PRO A 144 1.01 -7.71 15.26
C PRO A 144 1.69 -6.46 15.82
N VAL A 145 0.94 -5.57 16.49
CA VAL A 145 1.45 -4.35 17.12
C VAL A 145 1.71 -4.61 18.60
N ARG A 146 2.97 -4.45 19.01
CA ARG A 146 3.41 -4.63 20.40
C ARG A 146 3.17 -3.40 21.26
N GLN A 147 3.52 -2.22 20.71
CA GLN A 147 3.44 -0.96 21.45
C GLN A 147 3.04 0.19 20.53
N VAL A 148 2.19 1.07 21.07
CA VAL A 148 1.83 2.35 20.42
C VAL A 148 1.97 3.47 21.44
N ALA A 149 2.82 4.45 21.11
CA ALA A 149 2.93 5.71 21.83
C ALA A 149 2.57 6.87 20.91
N TYR A 150 1.87 7.87 21.44
CA TYR A 150 1.56 9.09 20.68
C TYR A 150 1.86 10.33 21.53
N ARG A 151 2.21 11.42 20.82
CA ARG A 151 2.44 12.73 21.40
C ARG A 151 1.88 13.81 20.49
N VAL A 152 1.10 14.70 21.07
CA VAL A 152 0.54 15.85 20.38
C VAL A 152 1.26 17.11 20.86
N GLU A 153 1.73 17.93 19.94
CA GLU A 153 2.47 19.16 20.21
C GLU A 153 1.93 20.27 19.31
N ASN A 154 1.86 21.49 19.83
CA ASN A 154 1.53 22.64 19.01
C ASN A 154 2.69 22.92 18.05
N THR A 155 2.38 23.23 16.81
CA THR A 155 3.37 23.55 15.79
C THR A 155 2.96 24.73 14.94
N ARG A 156 3.93 25.34 14.26
CA ARG A 156 3.73 26.48 13.37
C ARG A 156 3.86 26.02 11.92
N VAL A 157 2.88 26.41 11.10
CA VAL A 157 2.96 26.25 9.64
C VAL A 157 2.84 27.65 9.01
N GLY A 158 3.95 28.16 8.50
CA GLY A 158 4.02 29.53 7.97
C GLY A 158 3.76 30.59 9.03
N GLN A 159 2.68 31.36 8.90
CA GLN A 159 2.27 32.41 9.85
C GLN A 159 1.23 31.94 10.88
N VAL A 160 0.70 30.72 10.73
CA VAL A 160 -0.31 30.14 11.63
C VAL A 160 0.37 29.27 12.67
N THR A 161 0.08 29.50 13.94
CA THR A 161 0.71 28.81 15.10
C THR A 161 -0.20 27.80 15.79
N ASP A 162 -1.44 27.63 15.32
CA ASP A 162 -2.49 26.86 15.97
C ASP A 162 -2.66 25.45 15.35
N TYR A 163 -1.60 24.91 14.74
CA TYR A 163 -1.62 23.54 14.22
C TYR A 163 -1.12 22.55 15.28
N ASP A 164 -1.79 21.41 15.33
CA ASP A 164 -1.35 20.24 16.11
C ASP A 164 -0.44 19.37 15.27
N LYS A 165 0.71 18.99 15.85
CA LYS A 165 1.61 17.97 15.31
C LYS A 165 1.43 16.68 16.10
N LEU A 166 0.95 15.63 15.42
CA LEU A 166 0.89 14.28 15.97
C LEU A 166 2.17 13.53 15.65
N SER A 167 2.85 13.06 16.69
CA SER A 167 3.96 12.10 16.58
C SER A 167 3.47 10.74 17.08
N LEU A 168 3.50 9.73 16.21
CA LEU A 168 3.07 8.37 16.51
C LEU A 168 4.26 7.42 16.41
N THR A 169 4.51 6.67 17.49
CA THR A 169 5.53 5.62 17.52
C THR A 169 4.83 4.27 17.60
N VAL A 170 5.09 3.40 16.63
CA VAL A 170 4.47 2.07 16.53
C VAL A 170 5.56 1.03 16.47
N GLU A 171 5.53 0.08 17.41
CA GLU A 171 6.40 -1.09 17.42
C GLU A 171 5.61 -2.33 17.03
N THR A 172 6.10 -3.06 16.04
CA THR A 172 5.48 -4.29 15.55
C THR A 172 6.33 -5.53 15.88
N ASN A 173 5.76 -6.70 15.74
CA ASN A 173 6.45 -7.98 15.87
C ASN A 173 7.15 -8.45 14.58
N GLY A 174 7.22 -7.61 13.53
CA GLY A 174 7.77 -7.92 12.22
C GLY A 174 6.78 -8.52 11.22
N ALA A 175 5.61 -8.99 11.67
CA ALA A 175 4.60 -9.55 10.77
C ALA A 175 3.96 -8.50 9.83
N ILE A 176 3.95 -7.25 10.23
CA ILE A 176 3.46 -6.11 9.45
C ILE A 176 4.43 -4.92 9.59
N THR A 177 4.56 -4.10 8.56
CA THR A 177 5.31 -2.85 8.69
C THR A 177 4.53 -1.83 9.51
N PRO A 178 5.18 -0.92 10.27
CA PRO A 178 4.47 0.11 11.04
C PRO A 178 3.56 0.99 10.18
N ASP A 179 3.99 1.33 8.96
CA ASP A 179 3.23 2.16 8.02
C ASP A 179 1.95 1.45 7.56
N ASP A 180 2.05 0.16 7.21
CA ASP A 180 0.90 -0.66 6.82
C ASP A 180 -0.06 -0.86 8.00
N ALA A 181 0.45 -1.05 9.22
CA ALA A 181 -0.37 -1.17 10.41
C ALA A 181 -1.23 0.09 10.62
N VAL A 182 -0.64 1.28 10.47
CA VAL A 182 -1.37 2.55 10.57
C VAL A 182 -2.39 2.70 9.44
N ALA A 183 -2.03 2.34 8.21
CA ALA A 183 -2.93 2.40 7.06
C ALA A 183 -4.15 1.47 7.23
N VAL A 184 -3.93 0.22 7.67
CA VAL A 184 -5.02 -0.74 7.94
C VAL A 184 -5.91 -0.26 9.09
N ALA A 185 -5.32 0.27 10.18
CA ALA A 185 -6.08 0.83 11.29
C ALA A 185 -6.95 2.02 10.85
N ALA A 186 -6.42 2.90 10.01
CA ALA A 186 -7.16 4.02 9.44
C ALA A 186 -8.34 3.53 8.58
N ARG A 187 -8.13 2.49 7.78
CA ARG A 187 -9.18 1.87 6.97
C ARG A 187 -10.29 1.27 7.82
N ILE A 188 -9.94 0.55 8.89
CA ILE A 188 -10.93 -0.01 9.82
C ILE A 188 -11.78 1.12 10.42
N LEU A 189 -11.16 2.23 10.85
CA LEU A 189 -11.89 3.39 11.38
C LEU A 189 -12.82 4.00 10.33
N GLN A 190 -12.36 4.17 9.11
CA GLN A 190 -13.15 4.68 8.00
C GLN A 190 -14.37 3.80 7.74
N ASP A 191 -14.19 2.49 7.65
CA ASP A 191 -15.26 1.53 7.38
C ASP A 191 -16.31 1.53 8.52
N GLN A 192 -15.87 1.66 9.78
CA GLN A 192 -16.78 1.75 10.93
C GLN A 192 -17.57 3.07 10.95
N LEU A 193 -16.94 4.19 10.56
CA LEU A 193 -17.59 5.49 10.50
C LEU A 193 -18.58 5.59 9.33
N GLN A 194 -18.40 4.83 8.25
CA GLN A 194 -19.33 4.80 7.13
C GLN A 194 -20.77 4.44 7.55
N LEU A 195 -20.93 3.62 8.59
CA LEU A 195 -22.26 3.26 9.12
C LEU A 195 -23.05 4.46 9.66
N PHE A 196 -22.39 5.55 10.03
CA PHE A 196 -22.99 6.77 10.54
C PHE A 196 -23.30 7.81 9.45
N ILE A 197 -22.80 7.58 8.22
CA ILE A 197 -23.03 8.48 7.09
C ILE A 197 -24.36 8.09 6.44
N ASN A 198 -25.43 8.83 6.78
CA ASN A 198 -26.80 8.57 6.32
C ASN A 198 -27.25 9.45 5.15
N PHE A 199 -26.35 10.28 4.62
CA PHE A 199 -26.62 11.11 3.45
C PHE A 199 -25.85 10.55 2.26
N ASP A 200 -26.47 10.59 1.09
CA ASP A 200 -25.75 10.42 -0.15
C ASP A 200 -24.75 11.58 -0.22
N GLU A 201 -23.47 11.31 0.09
CA GLU A 201 -22.44 12.24 -0.34
C GLU A 201 -22.72 12.53 -1.82
N PRO A 202 -22.90 13.82 -2.21
CA PRO A 202 -22.76 14.14 -3.62
C PRO A 202 -21.40 13.53 -3.95
N ARG A 203 -21.43 12.38 -4.62
CA ARG A 203 -20.18 11.77 -5.13
C ARG A 203 -19.42 12.97 -5.64
N PRO A 204 -18.20 13.28 -5.10
CA PRO A 204 -17.40 14.26 -5.76
C PRO A 204 -17.55 13.76 -7.17
N VAL A 205 -18.15 14.59 -8.01
CA VAL A 205 -18.01 14.41 -9.42
C VAL A 205 -16.50 14.45 -9.47
N VAL A 206 -15.86 13.24 -9.31
CA VAL A 206 -14.65 13.01 -10.05
C VAL A 206 -15.16 13.51 -11.37
N GLU A 207 -14.82 14.77 -11.67
CA GLU A 207 -14.62 15.09 -13.03
C GLU A 207 -13.70 13.94 -13.44
N GLN A 208 -14.30 12.77 -13.70
CA GLN A 208 -13.89 12.06 -14.87
C GLN A 208 -13.83 13.26 -15.76
N GLU A 209 -12.60 13.82 -15.88
CA GLU A 209 -12.33 14.43 -17.14
C GLU A 209 -13.09 13.49 -18.04
N VAL A 210 -14.32 13.92 -18.34
CA VAL A 210 -14.88 13.57 -19.61
C VAL A 210 -13.73 14.10 -20.42
N GLN A 211 -12.79 13.20 -20.71
CA GLN A 211 -12.12 13.28 -21.97
C GLN A 211 -13.34 13.29 -22.88
N ALA A 212 -13.95 14.49 -22.95
CA ALA A 212 -14.77 14.84 -24.07
C ALA A 212 -13.78 14.45 -25.14
N GLU A 213 -14.02 13.25 -25.71
CA GLU A 213 -13.27 12.83 -26.87
C GLU A 213 -13.42 14.03 -27.75
N LEU A 214 -12.40 14.91 -27.70
CA LEU A 214 -12.35 16.04 -28.57
C LEU A 214 -12.51 15.36 -29.92
N PRO A 215 -13.52 15.70 -30.72
CA PRO A 215 -13.79 14.99 -31.96
C PRO A 215 -12.59 15.03 -32.92
N PHE A 216 -11.46 15.52 -32.43
CA PHE A 216 -10.20 15.68 -33.14
C PHE A 216 -8.98 15.43 -32.22
N ASN A 217 -7.84 15.12 -32.79
CA ASN A 217 -6.59 14.84 -32.10
C ASN A 217 -6.13 16.06 -31.28
N LYS A 218 -5.75 15.85 -30.02
CA LYS A 218 -5.21 16.89 -29.11
C LYS A 218 -4.05 17.69 -29.71
N ASN A 219 -3.25 17.05 -30.56
CA ASN A 219 -2.13 17.68 -31.27
C ASN A 219 -2.56 18.84 -32.19
N LEU A 220 -3.82 18.88 -32.62
CA LEU A 220 -4.33 19.94 -33.50
C LEU A 220 -4.46 21.31 -32.80
N LEU A 221 -4.61 21.30 -31.46
CA LEU A 221 -4.72 22.51 -30.62
C LEU A 221 -3.36 23.11 -30.27
N ARG A 222 -2.25 22.44 -30.57
CA ARG A 222 -0.90 22.95 -30.32
C ARG A 222 -0.57 24.05 -31.32
N LYS A 223 0.26 25.01 -30.87
CA LYS A 223 0.72 26.12 -31.72
C LYS A 223 1.77 25.66 -32.72
N VAL A 224 1.74 26.19 -33.90
CA VAL A 224 2.73 25.91 -34.96
C VAL A 224 4.15 26.32 -34.54
N ASP A 225 4.29 27.28 -33.63
CA ASP A 225 5.58 27.72 -33.07
C ASP A 225 6.30 26.64 -32.23
N GLU A 226 5.55 25.65 -31.75
CA GLU A 226 6.09 24.52 -30.99
C GLU A 226 6.67 23.41 -31.90
N LEU A 227 6.41 23.49 -33.19
CA LEU A 227 6.98 22.56 -34.16
C LEU A 227 8.46 22.94 -34.39
N GLU A 228 9.34 21.95 -34.36
CA GLU A 228 10.75 22.12 -34.68
C GLU A 228 10.97 22.40 -36.19
N LEU A 229 10.43 23.55 -36.64
CA LEU A 229 10.54 24.00 -38.02
C LEU A 229 11.70 24.98 -38.19
N SER A 230 12.26 25.04 -39.40
CA SER A 230 13.23 26.08 -39.72
C SER A 230 12.61 27.47 -39.58
N VAL A 231 13.41 28.47 -39.18
CA VAL A 231 12.98 29.88 -39.01
C VAL A 231 12.24 30.41 -40.23
N ARG A 232 12.64 29.95 -41.41
CA ARG A 232 12.03 30.35 -42.66
C ARG A 232 10.62 29.76 -42.82
N SER A 233 10.44 28.48 -42.50
CA SER A 233 9.15 27.80 -42.58
C SER A 233 8.19 28.38 -41.55
N ALA A 234 8.63 28.62 -40.29
CA ALA A 234 7.83 29.22 -39.24
C ALA A 234 7.35 30.65 -39.60
N ASN A 235 8.24 31.48 -40.16
CA ASN A 235 7.88 32.84 -40.58
C ASN A 235 6.88 32.84 -41.73
N CYS A 236 6.93 31.88 -42.66
CA CYS A 236 5.98 31.77 -43.74
C CYS A 236 4.57 31.43 -43.24
N LEU A 237 4.47 30.51 -42.25
CA LEU A 237 3.20 30.12 -41.63
C LEU A 237 2.58 31.27 -40.83
N LYS A 238 3.39 32.06 -40.09
CA LYS A 238 2.93 33.30 -39.41
C LYS A 238 2.38 34.33 -40.36
N ASN A 239 3.03 34.54 -41.49
CA ASN A 239 2.56 35.51 -42.49
C ASN A 239 1.21 35.10 -43.16
N ASP A 240 0.91 33.81 -43.12
CA ASP A 240 -0.37 33.27 -43.65
C ASP A 240 -1.44 33.11 -42.55
N ASN A 241 -1.19 33.70 -41.34
CA ASN A 241 -2.06 33.64 -40.16
C ASN A 241 -2.39 32.21 -39.68
N ILE A 242 -1.54 31.26 -39.91
CA ILE A 242 -1.68 29.89 -39.44
C ILE A 242 -1.09 29.81 -38.03
N VAL A 243 -1.93 29.74 -36.97
CA VAL A 243 -1.54 29.75 -35.59
C VAL A 243 -1.49 28.33 -34.98
N TYR A 244 -2.47 27.53 -35.28
CA TYR A 244 -2.62 26.17 -34.74
C TYR A 244 -2.31 25.10 -35.79
N ILE A 245 -1.87 23.92 -35.32
CA ILE A 245 -1.59 22.77 -36.19
C ILE A 245 -2.87 22.36 -36.96
N GLY A 246 -4.06 22.52 -36.37
CA GLY A 246 -5.31 22.26 -36.99
C GLY A 246 -5.58 23.13 -38.23
N ASP A 247 -5.16 24.42 -38.22
CA ASP A 247 -5.26 25.32 -39.36
C ASP A 247 -4.32 24.88 -40.51
N LEU A 248 -3.13 24.41 -40.11
CA LEU A 248 -2.11 23.93 -41.05
C LEU A 248 -2.55 22.65 -41.78
N VAL A 249 -3.14 21.70 -41.05
CA VAL A 249 -3.55 20.38 -41.56
C VAL A 249 -4.71 20.51 -42.55
N GLN A 250 -5.58 21.52 -42.41
CA GLN A 250 -6.68 21.79 -43.39
C GLN A 250 -6.18 22.34 -44.74
N LYS A 251 -5.01 22.95 -44.76
CA LYS A 251 -4.43 23.47 -46.01
C LYS A 251 -3.97 22.34 -46.90
N THR A 252 -4.26 22.45 -48.17
CA THR A 252 -3.75 21.53 -49.21
C THR A 252 -2.33 21.88 -49.61
N GLU A 253 -1.57 20.91 -50.10
CA GLU A 253 -0.20 21.15 -50.62
C GLU A 253 -0.15 22.25 -51.69
N GLY A 254 -1.20 22.32 -52.53
CA GLY A 254 -1.30 23.32 -53.60
C GLY A 254 -1.51 24.73 -53.05
N GLU A 255 -2.23 24.89 -51.96
CA GLU A 255 -2.42 26.19 -51.23
C GLU A 255 -1.16 26.61 -50.56
N MET A 256 -0.46 25.69 -49.89
CA MET A 256 0.82 25.99 -49.23
C MET A 256 1.91 26.46 -50.21
N LEU A 257 1.95 25.90 -51.42
CA LEU A 257 2.88 26.32 -52.47
C LEU A 257 2.53 27.67 -53.12
N ARG A 258 1.30 28.17 -52.94
CA ARG A 258 0.91 29.51 -53.36
C ARG A 258 1.28 30.61 -52.42
N THR A 259 1.61 30.26 -51.15
CA THR A 259 2.07 31.22 -50.12
C THR A 259 3.42 31.84 -50.53
N PRO A 260 3.55 33.18 -50.51
CA PRO A 260 4.80 33.84 -50.89
C PRO A 260 5.97 33.38 -50.03
N ASN A 261 7.12 33.15 -50.67
CA ASN A 261 8.36 32.68 -50.06
C ASN A 261 8.33 31.24 -49.47
N PHE A 262 7.29 30.47 -49.72
CA PHE A 262 7.18 29.06 -49.30
C PHE A 262 7.66 28.13 -50.43
N GLY A 263 8.66 27.30 -50.10
CA GLY A 263 9.34 26.43 -51.08
C GLY A 263 9.07 24.95 -50.83
N ARG A 264 9.39 24.13 -51.84
CA ARG A 264 9.23 22.65 -51.80
C ARG A 264 10.00 22.02 -50.61
N LYS A 265 11.16 22.60 -50.19
CA LYS A 265 11.91 22.11 -49.06
C LYS A 265 11.15 22.31 -47.74
N SER A 266 10.54 23.49 -47.53
CA SER A 266 9.69 23.77 -46.38
C SER A 266 8.46 22.89 -46.32
N LEU A 267 7.86 22.56 -47.48
CA LEU A 267 6.75 21.62 -47.59
C LEU A 267 7.16 20.20 -47.12
N THR A 268 8.33 19.72 -47.55
CA THR A 268 8.84 18.41 -47.15
C THR A 268 9.13 18.36 -45.65
N GLU A 269 9.69 19.40 -45.06
CA GLU A 269 9.97 19.56 -43.61
C GLU A 269 8.67 19.47 -42.82
N ILE A 270 7.63 20.25 -43.20
CA ILE A 270 6.32 20.24 -42.53
C ILE A 270 5.67 18.88 -42.62
N LYS A 271 5.71 18.22 -43.79
CA LYS A 271 5.14 16.87 -43.96
C LYS A 271 5.81 15.85 -43.03
N GLN A 272 7.13 15.86 -42.90
CA GLN A 272 7.84 14.95 -42.01
C GLN A 272 7.46 15.15 -40.53
N VAL A 273 7.30 16.41 -40.10
CA VAL A 273 6.90 16.72 -38.74
C VAL A 273 5.43 16.31 -38.48
N LEU A 274 4.53 16.54 -39.43
CA LEU A 274 3.13 16.13 -39.30
C LEU A 274 2.98 14.60 -39.33
N GLU A 275 3.73 13.88 -40.16
CA GLU A 275 3.74 12.40 -40.19
C GLU A 275 4.18 11.79 -38.85
N GLN A 276 5.16 12.38 -38.17
CA GLN A 276 5.56 11.95 -36.83
C GLN A 276 4.44 12.07 -35.78
N MET A 277 3.52 13.00 -36.01
CA MET A 277 2.34 13.19 -35.14
C MET A 277 1.09 12.44 -35.67
N GLY A 278 1.21 11.65 -36.73
CA GLY A 278 0.11 10.93 -37.34
C GLY A 278 -0.87 11.85 -38.09
N LEU A 279 -0.41 13.03 -38.56
CA LEU A 279 -1.22 14.02 -39.28
C LEU A 279 -0.70 14.20 -40.70
N HIS A 280 -1.58 14.69 -41.60
CA HIS A 280 -1.21 15.02 -42.98
C HIS A 280 -1.96 16.25 -43.50
N LEU A 281 -1.41 16.91 -44.49
CA LEU A 281 -2.05 18.06 -45.11
C LEU A 281 -3.29 17.66 -45.90
N GLY A 282 -4.30 18.52 -45.95
CA GLY A 282 -5.56 18.27 -46.63
C GLY A 282 -6.54 17.42 -45.83
N MET A 283 -6.40 17.28 -44.52
CA MET A 283 -7.40 16.62 -43.66
C MET A 283 -8.62 17.52 -43.46
N GLU A 284 -9.81 16.97 -43.61
CA GLU A 284 -11.05 17.63 -43.21
C GLU A 284 -11.31 17.39 -41.74
N ILE A 285 -11.30 18.47 -40.95
CA ILE A 285 -11.60 18.42 -39.52
C ILE A 285 -13.00 18.99 -39.32
N PRO A 286 -13.99 18.17 -38.90
CA PRO A 286 -15.34 18.67 -38.66
C PRO A 286 -15.34 19.63 -37.48
N ASN A 287 -16.05 20.76 -37.63
CA ASN A 287 -16.17 21.82 -36.58
C ASN A 287 -14.86 22.49 -36.17
N TRP A 288 -13.93 22.69 -37.10
CA TRP A 288 -12.72 23.49 -36.87
C TRP A 288 -12.84 24.90 -37.49
N PRO A 289 -12.38 25.96 -36.79
CA PRO A 289 -11.90 26.03 -35.43
C PRO A 289 -13.05 26.00 -34.42
N PRO A 290 -12.85 25.39 -33.23
CA PRO A 290 -13.85 25.43 -32.18
C PRO A 290 -13.99 26.84 -31.61
N ASP A 291 -15.20 27.24 -31.18
CA ASP A 291 -15.49 28.58 -30.66
C ASP A 291 -14.63 29.01 -29.46
N ASN A 292 -14.05 28.06 -28.72
CA ASN A 292 -13.24 28.27 -27.52
C ASN A 292 -11.80 27.74 -27.64
N ILE A 293 -11.21 27.83 -28.85
CA ILE A 293 -9.87 27.29 -29.16
C ILE A 293 -8.78 27.79 -28.21
N GLU A 294 -8.82 29.08 -27.80
CA GLU A 294 -7.83 29.67 -26.90
C GLU A 294 -7.91 29.09 -25.48
N GLU A 295 -9.10 28.79 -24.98
CA GLU A 295 -9.33 28.18 -23.68
C GLU A 295 -8.86 26.73 -23.67
N LEU A 296 -9.16 25.99 -24.74
CA LEU A 296 -8.74 24.59 -24.91
C LEU A 296 -7.22 24.47 -25.04
N ALA A 297 -6.56 25.41 -25.73
CA ALA A 297 -5.11 25.44 -25.88
C ALA A 297 -4.44 25.74 -24.54
N LYS A 298 -4.94 26.72 -23.74
CA LYS A 298 -4.41 27.04 -22.40
C LYS A 298 -4.50 25.86 -21.44
N ARG A 299 -5.57 25.11 -21.46
CA ARG A 299 -5.72 23.90 -20.63
C ARG A 299 -4.70 22.81 -20.95
N LEU A 300 -4.15 22.81 -22.16
CA LEU A 300 -3.09 21.87 -22.58
C LEU A 300 -1.68 22.38 -22.24
N GLU A 301 -1.50 23.71 -22.07
CA GLU A 301 -0.21 24.34 -21.71
C GLU A 301 0.07 24.36 -20.19
N GLU A 302 -0.95 24.21 -19.31
CA GLU A 302 -0.76 24.11 -17.86
C GLU A 302 -0.44 22.67 -17.44
N PRO A 303 0.83 22.36 -17.07
CA PRO A 303 1.14 21.09 -16.40
C PRO A 303 0.66 21.18 -14.94
N TYR A 304 0.08 20.13 -14.44
CA TYR A 304 -0.27 19.91 -13.03
C TYR A 304 0.88 20.27 -12.07
#